data_da08aa59769acd4446a29b774af394fd
#
_entry.id   da08aa59769acd4446a29b774af394fd
#
_cell.length_a   1.000
_cell.length_b   1.000
_cell.length_c   1.000
_cell.angle_alpha   90.00
_cell.angle_beta   90.00
_cell.angle_gamma   90.00
#
_symmetry.space_group_name_H-M   'P 1'
#
loop_
_entity.id
_entity.type
_entity.pdbx_description
1 polymer ?
#
loop_
_entity_poly.entity_id
_entity_poly.type
_entity_poly.pdbx_seq_one_letter_code
_entity_poly.pdbx_strand_id
1 'polypeptide(L)'
;MRQQRDRRPETAWVVRAGLIVGLWSLGSGFWSTGCGYTTRPGLASNLRTIYIKPFLNKIDITKLSTGNERFPIYRHRMEVEVTNAVIDRFQFTGLLRPASAERADCRLEGELVEFRRDALRYNASRQVEEWRLNVVVDLRFYDQTTKTLLWEEPRLTGDATYFALGAGAESESTALDRAITDLARRVVERAVESW
;
A
#
# COMPACT_ATOMS: atom_id res chain seq x y z
N MET A 1 -26.70 -89.18 -38.61
CA MET A 1 -26.87 -89.09 -37.13
C MET A 1 -25.58 -88.65 -36.52
N ARG A 2 -25.50 -87.38 -36.01
CA ARG A 2 -24.69 -86.93 -34.86
C ARG A 2 -24.86 -85.44 -34.77
N GLN A 3 -25.55 -85.00 -33.72
CA GLN A 3 -25.70 -83.62 -33.36
C GLN A 3 -24.36 -83.07 -32.94
N GLN A 4 -23.98 -81.93 -33.50
CA GLN A 4 -22.85 -81.16 -33.06
C GLN A 4 -23.40 -79.91 -32.27
N ARG A 5 -23.20 -79.95 -30.98
CA ARG A 5 -23.65 -78.96 -30.03
C ARG A 5 -22.73 -77.73 -30.12
N ASP A 6 -23.25 -76.66 -30.61
CA ASP A 6 -22.57 -75.34 -30.68
C ASP A 6 -22.38 -74.75 -29.28
N ARG A 7 -21.15 -74.68 -28.79
CA ARG A 7 -20.79 -74.01 -27.55
C ARG A 7 -20.38 -72.60 -27.90
N ARG A 8 -21.24 -71.64 -27.64
CA ARG A 8 -20.90 -70.22 -27.71
C ARG A 8 -20.06 -69.89 -26.48
N PRO A 9 -18.94 -69.08 -26.62
CA PRO A 9 -18.16 -68.65 -25.50
C PRO A 9 -18.83 -67.44 -24.82
N GLU A 10 -19.12 -67.55 -23.53
CA GLU A 10 -19.73 -66.55 -22.67
C GLU A 10 -18.82 -65.41 -22.21
N THR A 11 -17.72 -65.15 -22.93
CA THR A 11 -16.71 -64.21 -22.46
C THR A 11 -16.80 -62.79 -23.10
N ALA A 12 -17.73 -62.58 -24.03
CA ALA A 12 -17.76 -61.32 -24.78
C ALA A 12 -18.45 -60.16 -24.06
N TRP A 13 -19.26 -60.42 -23.04
CA TRP A 13 -19.97 -59.38 -22.33
C TRP A 13 -19.24 -58.86 -21.07
N VAL A 14 -18.36 -59.66 -20.48
CA VAL A 14 -17.56 -59.23 -19.31
C VAL A 14 -16.54 -58.19 -19.68
N VAL A 15 -15.97 -58.23 -20.90
CA VAL A 15 -15.00 -57.27 -21.40
C VAL A 15 -15.67 -55.91 -21.71
N ARG A 16 -16.95 -55.93 -22.12
CA ARG A 16 -17.70 -54.70 -22.41
C ARG A 16 -18.16 -54.00 -21.17
N ALA A 17 -18.46 -54.68 -20.08
CA ALA A 17 -18.84 -54.11 -18.80
C ALA A 17 -17.63 -53.46 -18.07
N GLY A 18 -16.43 -54.03 -18.20
CA GLY A 18 -15.20 -53.46 -17.65
C GLY A 18 -14.74 -52.15 -18.31
N LEU A 19 -14.98 -52.00 -19.60
CA LEU A 19 -14.62 -50.77 -20.35
C LEU A 19 -15.52 -49.58 -20.06
N ILE A 20 -16.80 -49.80 -19.71
CA ILE A 20 -17.75 -48.73 -19.37
C ILE A 20 -17.50 -48.24 -17.96
N VAL A 21 -17.10 -49.06 -17.00
CA VAL A 21 -16.78 -48.65 -15.63
C VAL A 21 -15.46 -47.92 -15.57
N GLY A 22 -14.48 -48.26 -16.42
CA GLY A 22 -13.18 -47.58 -16.51
C GLY A 22 -13.25 -46.14 -17.06
N LEU A 23 -14.25 -45.81 -17.90
CA LEU A 23 -14.38 -44.50 -18.51
C LEU A 23 -15.07 -43.47 -17.59
N TRP A 24 -15.79 -43.92 -16.56
CA TRP A 24 -16.46 -43.05 -15.60
C TRP A 24 -15.56 -42.57 -14.44
N SER A 25 -14.42 -43.22 -14.22
CA SER A 25 -13.47 -42.84 -13.17
C SER A 25 -12.49 -41.74 -13.56
N LEU A 26 -12.42 -41.34 -14.83
CA LEU A 26 -11.55 -40.26 -15.32
C LEU A 26 -12.22 -38.90 -15.43
N GLY A 27 -13.53 -38.80 -15.10
CA GLY A 27 -14.31 -37.57 -15.18
C GLY A 27 -14.44 -36.74 -13.89
N SER A 28 -13.91 -37.18 -12.74
CA SER A 28 -14.15 -36.55 -11.44
C SER A 28 -12.96 -35.84 -10.82
N GLY A 29 -12.01 -35.33 -11.61
CA GLY A 29 -10.74 -34.80 -11.12
C GLY A 29 -10.39 -33.36 -11.45
N PHE A 30 -11.30 -32.46 -11.87
CA PHE A 30 -10.97 -31.06 -12.12
C PHE A 30 -12.04 -30.07 -11.68
N TRP A 31 -12.51 -30.20 -10.44
CA TRP A 31 -13.02 -29.04 -9.74
C TRP A 31 -11.84 -28.42 -9.00
N SER A 32 -10.98 -27.73 -9.75
CA SER A 32 -10.09 -26.76 -9.19
C SER A 32 -10.96 -25.63 -8.59
N THR A 33 -11.20 -25.69 -7.27
CA THR A 33 -11.60 -24.54 -6.51
C THR A 33 -10.50 -23.50 -6.71
N GLY A 34 -10.66 -22.65 -7.72
CA GLY A 34 -9.88 -21.45 -7.87
C GLY A 34 -10.08 -20.64 -6.60
N CYS A 35 -9.05 -20.57 -5.75
CA CYS A 35 -8.99 -19.55 -4.70
C CYS A 35 -9.11 -18.22 -5.43
N GLY A 36 -10.29 -17.62 -5.40
CA GLY A 36 -10.53 -16.28 -5.86
C GLY A 36 -9.76 -15.32 -4.99
N TYR A 37 -8.48 -15.11 -5.30
CA TYR A 37 -7.73 -13.96 -4.78
C TYR A 37 -8.39 -12.72 -5.36
N THR A 38 -9.26 -12.09 -4.59
CA THR A 38 -9.72 -10.74 -4.86
C THR A 38 -8.52 -9.82 -4.62
N THR A 39 -7.86 -9.42 -5.70
CA THR A 39 -6.75 -8.45 -5.69
C THR A 39 -7.23 -7.01 -5.48
N ARG A 40 -8.49 -6.81 -5.11
CA ARG A 40 -9.00 -5.51 -4.69
C ARG A 40 -9.13 -5.54 -3.18
N PRO A 41 -8.19 -4.93 -2.44
CA PRO A 41 -8.40 -4.66 -1.02
C PRO A 41 -9.70 -3.85 -0.90
N GLY A 42 -10.47 -4.13 0.14
CA GLY A 42 -11.83 -3.72 0.42
C GLY A 42 -12.22 -2.25 0.33
N LEU A 43 -11.79 -1.53 -0.69
CA LEU A 43 -12.39 -0.23 -1.00
C LEU A 43 -13.89 -0.45 -1.22
N ALA A 44 -14.72 0.34 -0.57
CA ALA A 44 -16.14 0.35 -0.85
C ALA A 44 -16.32 0.39 -2.37
N SER A 45 -17.03 -0.57 -2.95
CA SER A 45 -17.04 -0.91 -4.37
C SER A 45 -17.39 0.24 -5.33
N ASN A 46 -17.78 1.38 -4.79
CA ASN A 46 -18.21 2.60 -5.46
C ASN A 46 -17.17 3.73 -5.47
N LEU A 47 -16.09 3.68 -4.65
CA LEU A 47 -15.07 4.73 -4.62
C LEU A 47 -14.00 4.46 -5.69
N ARG A 48 -13.87 5.37 -6.67
CA ARG A 48 -12.92 5.26 -7.79
C ARG A 48 -12.02 6.46 -7.94
N THR A 49 -12.48 7.61 -7.46
CA THR A 49 -11.79 8.89 -7.64
C THR A 49 -11.57 9.58 -6.31
N ILE A 50 -10.43 10.27 -6.17
CA ILE A 50 -10.02 10.95 -4.95
C ILE A 50 -9.61 12.40 -5.24
N TYR A 51 -10.09 13.32 -4.40
CA TYR A 51 -9.56 14.67 -4.33
C TYR A 51 -8.58 14.77 -3.16
N ILE A 52 -7.33 15.07 -3.43
CA ILE A 52 -6.31 15.35 -2.43
C ILE A 52 -6.30 16.87 -2.23
N LYS A 53 -6.80 17.30 -1.06
CA LYS A 53 -6.72 18.70 -0.68
C LYS A 53 -5.26 19.05 -0.39
N PRO A 54 -4.74 20.20 -0.83
CA PRO A 54 -3.39 20.63 -0.47
C PRO A 54 -3.18 20.55 1.04
N PHE A 55 -2.08 19.89 1.44
CA PHE A 55 -1.73 19.73 2.85
C PHE A 55 -1.53 21.10 3.53
N LEU A 56 -1.98 21.23 4.74
CA LEU A 56 -1.78 22.43 5.54
C LEU A 56 -0.55 22.28 6.43
N ASN A 57 0.29 23.29 6.46
CA ASN A 57 1.41 23.32 7.37
C ASN A 57 0.96 23.79 8.77
N LYS A 58 1.11 22.91 9.75
CA LYS A 58 0.82 23.16 11.19
C LYS A 58 2.05 23.02 12.06
N ILE A 59 3.25 22.88 11.46
CA ILE A 59 4.49 22.76 12.21
C ILE A 59 4.70 24.04 13.01
N ASP A 60 4.82 23.89 14.32
CA ASP A 60 5.15 24.96 15.23
C ASP A 60 6.66 25.21 15.22
N ILE A 61 7.09 26.17 14.40
CA ILE A 61 8.51 26.54 14.24
C ILE A 61 9.12 27.04 15.56
N THR A 62 8.32 27.51 16.49
CA THR A 62 8.82 28.01 17.79
C THR A 62 9.29 26.86 18.68
N LYS A 63 8.72 25.67 18.56
CA LYS A 63 9.12 24.48 19.30
C LYS A 63 10.39 23.82 18.74
N LEU A 64 10.71 24.06 17.46
CA LEU A 64 11.91 23.56 16.82
C LEU A 64 13.19 24.21 17.38
N SER A 65 13.07 25.39 18.04
CA SER A 65 14.22 26.16 18.57
C SER A 65 14.63 25.80 20.01
N THR A 66 13.89 24.92 20.69
CA THR A 66 14.07 24.65 22.14
C THR A 66 15.01 23.45 22.41
N GLY A 67 15.38 22.66 21.40
CA GLY A 67 16.33 21.57 21.52
C GLY A 67 17.76 22.03 21.21
N ASN A 68 18.73 21.51 21.96
CA ASN A 68 20.19 21.77 21.85
C ASN A 68 20.80 21.36 20.49
N GLU A 69 19.98 21.03 19.50
CA GLU A 69 20.40 20.61 18.18
C GLU A 69 20.10 21.72 17.17
N ARG A 70 21.17 22.16 16.51
CA ARG A 70 21.11 23.13 15.41
C ARG A 70 19.98 22.78 14.47
N PHE A 71 19.05 23.70 14.33
CA PHE A 71 17.82 23.70 13.57
C PHE A 71 17.75 22.60 12.51
N PRO A 72 16.76 21.66 12.56
CA PRO A 72 16.43 20.90 11.37
C PRO A 72 16.14 21.90 10.26
N ILE A 73 16.75 21.73 9.12
CA ILE A 73 16.50 22.61 7.97
C ILE A 73 15.06 22.36 7.55
N TYR A 74 14.13 23.14 8.14
CA TYR A 74 12.76 23.15 7.68
C TYR A 74 12.77 23.59 6.21
N ARG A 75 12.43 22.66 5.31
CA ARG A 75 12.35 22.97 3.89
C ARG A 75 11.10 23.84 3.64
N HIS A 76 11.31 25.03 3.13
CA HIS A 76 10.20 25.90 2.76
C HIS A 76 9.28 25.19 1.76
N ARG A 77 7.96 25.27 2.01
CA ARG A 77 6.91 24.62 1.20
C ARG A 77 6.91 23.09 1.22
N MET A 78 7.38 22.45 2.28
CA MET A 78 7.36 20.99 2.45
C MET A 78 5.94 20.43 2.30
N GLU A 79 4.90 21.16 2.71
CA GLU A 79 3.50 20.78 2.52
C GLU A 79 3.11 20.62 1.06
N VAL A 80 3.72 21.38 0.16
CA VAL A 80 3.49 21.26 -1.29
C VAL A 80 4.18 20.00 -1.83
N GLU A 81 5.41 19.74 -1.39
CA GLU A 81 6.16 18.53 -1.78
C GLU A 81 5.43 17.27 -1.32
N VAL A 82 4.95 17.23 -0.07
CA VAL A 82 4.13 16.12 0.45
C VAL A 82 2.85 15.95 -0.36
N THR A 83 2.14 17.06 -0.67
CA THR A 83 0.92 17.00 -1.50
C THR A 83 1.20 16.37 -2.86
N ASN A 84 2.24 16.82 -3.55
CA ASN A 84 2.61 16.31 -4.87
C ASN A 84 3.01 14.84 -4.81
N ALA A 85 3.85 14.44 -3.84
CA ALA A 85 4.26 13.06 -3.66
C ALA A 85 3.08 12.12 -3.42
N VAL A 86 2.07 12.55 -2.64
CA VAL A 86 0.84 11.79 -2.40
C VAL A 86 0.02 11.66 -3.68
N ILE A 87 -0.16 12.74 -4.45
CA ILE A 87 -0.85 12.72 -5.74
C ILE A 87 -0.17 11.75 -6.70
N ASP A 88 1.14 11.85 -6.87
CA ASP A 88 1.94 11.01 -7.75
C ASP A 88 1.83 9.53 -7.34
N ARG A 89 1.83 9.26 -6.04
CA ARG A 89 1.69 7.89 -5.53
C ARG A 89 0.32 7.29 -5.81
N PHE A 90 -0.79 8.07 -5.68
CA PHE A 90 -2.12 7.62 -6.09
C PHE A 90 -2.21 7.38 -7.60
N GLN A 91 -1.60 8.25 -8.42
CA GLN A 91 -1.52 8.04 -9.87
C GLN A 91 -0.77 6.76 -10.22
N PHE A 92 0.36 6.51 -9.56
CA PHE A 92 1.19 5.32 -9.79
C PHE A 92 0.45 4.02 -9.44
N THR A 93 -0.27 3.99 -8.31
CA THR A 93 -1.00 2.78 -7.88
C THR A 93 -2.28 2.54 -8.69
N GLY A 94 -2.91 3.59 -9.22
CA GLY A 94 -4.13 3.51 -10.01
C GLY A 94 -5.37 3.01 -9.25
N LEU A 95 -5.29 2.80 -7.93
CA LEU A 95 -6.39 2.28 -7.10
C LEU A 95 -7.51 3.31 -6.93
N LEU A 96 -7.14 4.56 -6.62
CA LEU A 96 -8.00 5.73 -6.65
C LEU A 96 -7.39 6.75 -7.60
N ARG A 97 -8.16 7.24 -8.56
CA ARG A 97 -7.65 8.20 -9.55
C ARG A 97 -7.81 9.62 -9.03
N PRO A 98 -6.74 10.43 -8.96
CA PRO A 98 -6.85 11.83 -8.61
C PRO A 98 -7.84 12.58 -9.54
N ALA A 99 -8.73 13.36 -8.94
CA ALA A 99 -9.76 14.14 -9.64
C ALA A 99 -9.95 15.51 -8.97
N SER A 100 -10.70 16.40 -9.66
CA SER A 100 -11.07 17.68 -9.07
C SER A 100 -12.09 17.52 -7.94
N ALA A 101 -12.17 18.51 -7.05
CA ALA A 101 -13.04 18.48 -5.88
C ALA A 101 -14.52 18.19 -6.21
N GLU A 102 -15.00 18.65 -7.39
CA GLU A 102 -16.40 18.51 -7.80
C GLU A 102 -16.72 17.11 -8.34
N ARG A 103 -15.71 16.35 -8.77
CA ARG A 103 -15.87 15.05 -9.45
C ARG A 103 -15.33 13.87 -8.67
N ALA A 104 -14.74 14.11 -7.52
CA ALA A 104 -14.17 13.06 -6.71
C ALA A 104 -15.23 12.36 -5.85
N ASP A 105 -15.13 11.03 -5.73
CA ASP A 105 -15.98 10.22 -4.86
C ASP A 105 -15.55 10.38 -3.40
N CYS A 106 -14.26 10.56 -3.15
CA CYS A 106 -13.71 10.73 -1.79
C CYS A 106 -12.70 11.89 -1.74
N ARG A 107 -12.44 12.36 -0.52
CA ARG A 107 -11.52 13.46 -0.24
C ARG A 107 -10.56 13.12 0.86
N LEU A 108 -9.28 13.36 0.63
CA LEU A 108 -8.22 13.29 1.61
C LEU A 108 -7.83 14.71 2.06
N GLU A 109 -7.85 14.96 3.35
CA GLU A 109 -7.29 16.16 3.97
C GLU A 109 -6.09 15.76 4.81
N GLY A 110 -5.02 16.55 4.76
CA GLY A 110 -3.81 16.31 5.52
C GLY A 110 -3.27 17.58 6.16
N GLU A 111 -2.73 17.44 7.35
CA GLU A 111 -2.04 18.49 8.08
C GLU A 111 -0.62 18.02 8.42
N LEU A 112 0.41 18.76 8.01
CA LEU A 112 1.80 18.51 8.38
C LEU A 112 2.03 19.06 9.77
N VAL A 113 2.20 18.17 10.77
CA VAL A 113 2.21 18.53 12.19
C VAL A 113 3.58 18.51 12.82
N GLU A 114 4.51 17.71 12.29
CA GLU A 114 5.85 17.63 12.86
C GLU A 114 6.88 17.26 11.76
N PHE A 115 8.06 17.87 11.88
CA PHE A 115 9.28 17.43 11.23
C PHE A 115 10.37 17.28 12.29
N ARG A 116 10.97 16.09 12.39
CA ARG A 116 11.94 15.76 13.43
C ARG A 116 13.13 15.02 12.85
N ARG A 117 14.30 15.30 13.43
CA ARG A 117 15.55 14.59 13.16
C ARG A 117 16.07 13.93 14.43
N ASP A 118 16.20 12.63 14.42
CA ASP A 118 16.66 11.82 15.54
C ASP A 118 18.07 11.28 15.25
N ALA A 119 19.01 11.45 16.20
CA ALA A 119 20.32 10.85 16.10
C ALA A 119 20.25 9.35 16.41
N LEU A 120 20.72 8.50 15.47
CA LEU A 120 20.71 7.05 15.61
C LEU A 120 22.06 6.48 16.04
N ARG A 121 23.15 7.06 15.52
CA ARG A 121 24.50 6.57 15.76
C ARG A 121 25.49 7.70 15.98
N TYR A 122 26.41 7.48 16.90
CA TYR A 122 27.54 8.36 17.17
C TYR A 122 28.84 7.65 16.85
N ASN A 123 29.82 8.37 16.30
CA ASN A 123 31.15 7.89 16.11
C ASN A 123 31.98 7.97 17.42
N ALA A 124 33.23 7.48 17.38
CA ALA A 124 34.14 7.50 18.54
C ALA A 124 34.41 8.93 19.07
N SER A 125 34.29 9.95 18.24
CA SER A 125 34.43 11.37 18.58
C SER A 125 33.15 12.02 19.08
N ARG A 126 32.10 11.23 19.36
CA ARG A 126 30.76 11.70 19.79
C ARG A 126 30.06 12.60 18.79
N GLN A 127 30.40 12.53 17.50
CA GLN A 127 29.67 13.18 16.44
C GLN A 127 28.58 12.24 15.92
N VAL A 128 27.42 12.77 15.55
CA VAL A 128 26.35 11.96 14.97
C VAL A 128 26.77 11.51 13.57
N GLU A 129 26.79 10.20 13.37
CA GLU A 129 27.16 9.55 12.11
C GLU A 129 25.92 9.21 11.29
N GLU A 130 24.83 8.83 11.95
CA GLU A 130 23.58 8.42 11.30
C GLU A 130 22.37 9.14 11.91
N TRP A 131 21.51 9.65 11.06
CA TRP A 131 20.29 10.35 11.41
C TRP A 131 19.05 9.64 10.87
N ARG A 132 17.91 9.81 11.55
CA ARG A 132 16.59 9.52 11.03
C ARG A 132 15.80 10.80 10.90
N LEU A 133 15.21 11.01 9.71
CA LEU A 133 14.25 12.07 9.48
C LEU A 133 12.84 11.49 9.61
N ASN A 134 11.95 12.23 10.26
CA ASN A 134 10.55 11.87 10.43
C ASN A 134 9.69 13.03 9.94
N VAL A 135 8.78 12.75 9.03
CA VAL A 135 7.74 13.68 8.53
C VAL A 135 6.40 13.15 9.03
N VAL A 136 5.70 13.92 9.85
CA VAL A 136 4.48 13.48 10.55
C VAL A 136 3.29 14.27 10.07
N VAL A 137 2.22 13.58 9.70
CA VAL A 137 0.97 14.18 9.25
C VAL A 137 -0.23 13.63 10.02
N ASP A 138 -1.24 14.46 10.17
CA ASP A 138 -2.59 14.04 10.57
C ASP A 138 -3.44 13.96 9.31
N LEU A 139 -4.21 12.89 9.16
CA LEU A 139 -5.03 12.62 7.99
C LEU A 139 -6.49 12.47 8.35
N ARG A 140 -7.37 12.95 7.46
CA ARG A 140 -8.82 12.72 7.50
C ARG A 140 -9.30 12.33 6.11
N PHE A 141 -10.08 11.28 6.04
CA PHE A 141 -10.62 10.75 4.79
C PHE A 141 -12.14 10.76 4.82
N TYR A 142 -12.73 11.37 3.80
CA TYR A 142 -14.17 11.60 3.70
C TYR A 142 -14.75 10.96 2.45
N ASP A 143 -15.95 10.41 2.58
CA ASP A 143 -16.83 10.20 1.43
C ASP A 143 -17.37 11.57 0.98
N GLN A 144 -17.13 11.92 -0.28
CA GLN A 144 -17.52 13.24 -0.82
C GLN A 144 -19.02 13.29 -1.14
N THR A 145 -19.63 12.13 -1.43
CA THR A 145 -21.06 12.04 -1.75
C THR A 145 -21.93 12.23 -0.52
N THR A 146 -21.59 11.51 0.56
CA THR A 146 -22.31 11.56 1.82
C THR A 146 -21.78 12.63 2.77
N LYS A 147 -20.61 13.18 2.49
CA LYS A 147 -19.84 14.14 3.34
C LYS A 147 -19.54 13.59 4.73
N THR A 148 -19.46 12.26 4.86
CA THR A 148 -19.16 11.60 6.14
C THR A 148 -17.65 11.36 6.27
N LEU A 149 -17.14 11.50 7.48
CA LEU A 149 -15.78 11.08 7.83
C LEU A 149 -15.75 9.54 7.83
N LEU A 150 -14.92 8.96 6.96
CA LEU A 150 -14.74 7.52 6.90
C LEU A 150 -13.71 7.05 7.92
N TRP A 151 -12.58 7.76 8.02
CA TRP A 151 -11.55 7.50 9.03
C TRP A 151 -10.67 8.73 9.27
N GLU A 152 -10.00 8.71 10.40
CA GLU A 152 -8.97 9.65 10.79
C GLU A 152 -7.74 8.88 11.24
N GLU A 153 -6.56 9.33 10.84
CA GLU A 153 -5.28 8.75 11.23
C GLU A 153 -4.37 9.86 11.76
N PRO A 154 -4.23 9.98 13.09
CA PRO A 154 -3.34 10.95 13.67
C PRO A 154 -1.90 10.45 13.60
N ARG A 155 -0.97 11.38 13.39
CA ARG A 155 0.48 11.17 13.47
C ARG A 155 1.01 10.05 12.58
N LEU A 156 0.46 9.90 11.37
CA LEU A 156 1.07 9.02 10.38
C LEU A 156 2.46 9.54 10.03
N THR A 157 3.47 8.69 10.14
CA THR A 157 4.88 9.08 9.99
C THR A 157 5.49 8.41 8.78
N GLY A 158 6.13 9.20 7.90
CA GLY A 158 7.09 8.71 6.91
C GLY A 158 8.50 8.98 7.41
N ASP A 159 9.41 8.04 7.19
CA ASP A 159 10.78 8.17 7.70
C ASP A 159 11.85 7.72 6.69
N ALA A 160 13.06 8.25 6.86
CA ALA A 160 14.26 7.81 6.18
C ALA A 160 15.48 8.01 7.06
N THR A 161 16.44 7.09 6.96
CA THR A 161 17.75 7.22 7.64
C THR A 161 18.83 7.61 6.64
N TYR A 162 19.83 8.35 7.09
CA TYR A 162 20.99 8.70 6.27
C TYR A 162 22.26 8.84 7.10
N PHE A 163 23.39 8.56 6.47
CA PHE A 163 24.70 8.82 7.05
C PHE A 163 25.12 10.26 6.72
N ALA A 164 25.45 11.03 7.76
CA ALA A 164 25.98 12.39 7.61
C ALA A 164 27.49 12.42 7.41
N LEU A 165 28.19 11.32 7.79
CA LEU A 165 29.63 11.19 7.78
C LEU A 165 30.04 9.83 7.18
N GLY A 166 31.25 9.77 6.59
CA GLY A 166 31.84 8.52 6.09
C GLY A 166 31.57 8.26 4.61
N ALA A 167 31.93 7.05 4.15
CA ALA A 167 31.89 6.66 2.74
C ALA A 167 30.48 6.56 2.15
N GLY A 168 29.44 6.46 3.00
CA GLY A 168 28.02 6.42 2.60
C GLY A 168 27.27 7.72 2.88
N ALA A 169 27.99 8.83 3.14
CA ALA A 169 27.36 10.10 3.46
C ALA A 169 26.52 10.63 2.30
N GLU A 170 25.31 11.05 2.64
CA GLU A 170 24.40 11.71 1.70
C GLU A 170 23.85 13.02 2.29
N SER A 171 23.21 13.84 1.45
CA SER A 171 22.62 15.08 1.90
C SER A 171 21.30 14.82 2.67
N GLU A 172 21.05 15.64 3.70
CA GLU A 172 19.76 15.64 4.41
C GLU A 172 18.60 15.88 3.44
N SER A 173 18.80 16.68 2.41
CA SER A 173 17.82 16.95 1.36
C SER A 173 17.39 15.66 0.63
N THR A 174 18.35 14.82 0.24
CA THR A 174 18.07 13.54 -0.42
C THR A 174 17.32 12.58 0.50
N ALA A 175 17.73 12.54 1.77
CA ALA A 175 17.07 11.73 2.78
C ALA A 175 15.62 12.21 3.05
N LEU A 176 15.39 13.53 3.03
CA LEU A 176 14.06 14.09 3.17
C LEU A 176 13.14 13.71 2.01
N ASP A 177 13.64 13.73 0.78
CA ASP A 177 12.88 13.29 -0.40
C ASP A 177 12.45 11.82 -0.26
N ARG A 178 13.31 10.96 0.31
CA ARG A 178 12.96 9.55 0.62
C ARG A 178 11.93 9.45 1.75
N ALA A 179 12.02 10.28 2.79
CA ALA A 179 11.04 10.30 3.88
C ALA A 179 9.65 10.74 3.37
N ILE A 180 9.59 11.75 2.49
CA ILE A 180 8.35 12.19 1.85
C ILE A 180 7.78 11.08 0.94
N THR A 181 8.63 10.38 0.21
CA THR A 181 8.22 9.24 -0.64
C THR A 181 7.65 8.08 0.21
N ASP A 182 8.29 7.76 1.34
CA ASP A 182 7.80 6.75 2.28
C ASP A 182 6.46 7.17 2.90
N LEU A 183 6.34 8.44 3.31
CA LEU A 183 5.07 9.00 3.79
C LEU A 183 3.95 8.82 2.75
N ALA A 184 4.21 9.23 1.50
CA ALA A 184 3.22 9.10 0.42
C ALA A 184 2.78 7.65 0.20
N ARG A 185 3.71 6.69 0.30
CA ARG A 185 3.42 5.26 0.23
C ARG A 185 2.46 4.85 1.37
N ARG A 186 2.78 5.21 2.61
CA ARG A 186 1.96 4.88 3.80
C ARG A 186 0.57 5.52 3.74
N VAL A 187 0.47 6.76 3.25
CA VAL A 187 -0.82 7.44 3.04
C VAL A 187 -1.72 6.66 2.09
N VAL A 188 -1.16 6.19 0.97
CA VAL A 188 -1.92 5.40 -0.01
C VAL A 188 -2.31 4.03 0.55
N GLU A 189 -1.38 3.33 1.21
CA GLU A 189 -1.64 2.05 1.89
C GLU A 189 -2.80 2.22 2.89
N ARG A 190 -2.72 3.23 3.77
CA ARG A 190 -3.77 3.51 4.75
C ARG A 190 -5.13 3.83 4.11
N ALA A 191 -5.13 4.55 2.99
CA ALA A 191 -6.36 4.88 2.28
C ALA A 191 -7.02 3.67 1.62
N VAL A 192 -6.26 2.62 1.32
CA VAL A 192 -6.73 1.42 0.62
C VAL A 192 -7.04 0.26 1.57
N GLU A 193 -6.30 0.13 2.68
CA GLU A 193 -6.42 -0.98 3.65
C GLU A 193 -7.56 -0.80 4.67
N SER A 194 -8.17 0.37 4.73
CA SER A 194 -9.09 0.75 5.81
C SER A 194 -10.50 0.18 5.71
N TRP A 195 -10.71 -0.86 4.91
CA TRP A 195 -12.06 -1.40 4.64
C TRP A 195 -12.18 -2.88 4.93
#